data_6a26252f3a9130c42881ccc28850adaa
#
_entry.id   6a26252f3a9130c42881ccc28850adaa
#
_cell.length_a   1.000
_cell.length_b   1.000
_cell.length_c   1.000
_cell.angle_alpha   90.00
_cell.angle_beta   90.00
_cell.angle_gamma   90.00
#
_symmetry.space_group_name_H-M   'P 1'
#
loop_
_entity.id
_entity.type
_entity.pdbx_description
1 polymer ?
#
loop_
_entity_poly.entity_id
_entity_poly.type
_entity_poly.pdbx_seq_one_letter_code
_entity_poly.pdbx_strand_id
1 'polypeptide(L)' 'MMNLNISAPPKQLIKINEVIYKTAKSRSAIYLAISRKNFPAPHKIGDRAVAWLASDIDAWIDAQTAKVGA' A
#
# COMPACT_ATOMS: atom_id res chain seq x y z
N MET A 1 30.06 -7.52 -1.57
CA MET A 1 29.71 -7.43 -1.33
C MET A 1 28.71 -7.46 -1.01
N MET A 2 28.45 -7.61 -0.96
CA MET A 2 27.79 -7.62 -0.64
C MET A 2 26.76 -7.29 -0.35
N ASN A 3 26.16 -7.40 -0.48
CA ASN A 3 25.20 -7.18 -0.26
C ASN A 3 24.50 -6.94 0.74
N LEU A 4 24.62 -6.57 1.07
CA LEU A 4 24.25 -5.98 2.00
C LEU A 4 22.91 -5.64 2.13
N ASN A 5 22.14 -5.42 1.29
CA ASN A 5 20.78 -5.10 1.31
C ASN A 5 19.90 -6.22 1.41
N ILE A 6 20.40 -7.32 1.71
CA ILE A 6 19.61 -8.45 1.77
C ILE A 6 18.61 -8.46 2.81
N SER A 7 18.83 -7.69 3.87
CA SER A 7 17.85 -7.68 4.96
C SER A 7 16.69 -6.75 4.67
N ALA A 8 16.78 -5.92 3.68
CA ALA A 8 15.71 -4.98 3.39
C ALA A 8 14.88 -5.50 2.23
N PRO A 9 13.55 -5.51 2.34
CA PRO A 9 12.73 -5.95 1.23
C PRO A 9 12.87 -4.97 0.07
N PRO A 10 12.82 -5.44 -1.16
CA PRO A 10 12.88 -4.54 -2.30
C PRO A 10 11.64 -3.67 -2.33
N LYS A 11 11.82 -2.44 -2.75
CA LYS A 11 10.67 -1.55 -2.93
C LYS A 11 9.91 -1.98 -4.17
N GLN A 12 8.62 -1.99 -4.05
CA GLN A 12 7.77 -2.41 -5.14
C GLN A 12 6.58 -1.48 -5.25
N LEU A 13 6.26 -1.08 -6.46
CA LEU A 13 5.08 -0.27 -6.73
C LEU A 13 3.98 -1.19 -7.24
N ILE A 14 2.77 -0.98 -6.74
CA ILE A 14 1.63 -1.79 -7.14
C ILE A 14 0.48 -0.88 -7.56
N LYS A 15 -0.32 -1.37 -8.49
CA LYS A 15 -1.45 -0.63 -9.02
C LYS A 15 -2.69 -0.89 -8.20
N ILE A 16 -3.73 -0.12 -8.49
CA ILE A 16 -4.98 -0.17 -7.73
C ILE A 16 -5.57 -1.58 -7.66
N ASN A 17 -5.50 -2.34 -8.73
CA ASN A 17 -6.08 -3.68 -8.70
C ASN A 17 -5.40 -4.56 -7.66
N GLU A 18 -4.11 -4.44 -7.52
CA GLU A 18 -3.40 -5.21 -6.52
C GLU A 18 -3.68 -4.71 -5.11
N VAL A 19 -3.84 -3.39 -4.95
CA VAL A 19 -4.22 -2.82 -3.66
C VAL A 19 -5.58 -3.37 -3.23
N ILE A 20 -6.52 -3.42 -4.16
CA ILE A 20 -7.84 -3.97 -3.89
C ILE A 20 -7.72 -5.43 -3.43
N TYR A 21 -6.92 -6.19 -4.14
CA TYR A 21 -6.73 -7.59 -3.82
C TYR A 21 -6.12 -7.77 -2.42
N LYS A 22 -5.10 -7.00 -2.12
CA LYS A 22 -4.39 -7.14 -0.85
C LYS A 22 -5.22 -6.67 0.35
N THR A 23 -6.05 -5.67 0.17
CA THR A 23 -6.77 -5.06 1.29
C THR A 23 -8.21 -5.51 1.39
N ALA A 24 -8.72 -6.16 0.36
CA ALA A 24 -10.12 -6.57 0.29
C ALA A 24 -11.09 -5.38 0.33
N LYS A 25 -10.60 -4.18 0.02
CA LYS A 25 -11.46 -3.01 -0.05
C LYS A 25 -11.83 -2.74 -1.49
N SER A 26 -12.98 -2.16 -1.71
CA SER A 26 -13.37 -1.75 -3.06
C SER A 26 -12.58 -0.52 -3.48
N ARG A 27 -12.52 -0.28 -4.79
CA ARG A 27 -11.88 0.90 -5.33
C ARG A 27 -12.45 2.18 -4.69
N SER A 28 -13.75 2.27 -4.62
CA SER A 28 -14.41 3.45 -4.05
C SER A 28 -14.05 3.64 -2.59
N ALA A 29 -14.00 2.56 -1.84
CA ALA A 29 -13.67 2.64 -0.42
C ALA A 29 -12.23 3.10 -0.23
N ILE A 30 -11.32 2.64 -1.09
CA ILE A 30 -9.93 3.05 -1.02
C ILE A 30 -9.81 4.55 -1.24
N TYR A 31 -10.42 5.06 -2.30
CA TYR A 31 -10.29 6.49 -2.60
C TYR A 31 -11.01 7.37 -1.57
N LEU A 32 -12.11 6.88 -1.02
CA LEU A 32 -12.75 7.60 0.06
C LEU A 32 -11.84 7.66 1.28
N ALA A 33 -11.21 6.56 1.62
CA ALA A 33 -10.31 6.52 2.78
C ALA A 33 -9.10 7.44 2.56
N ILE A 34 -8.59 7.50 1.33
CA ILE A 34 -7.50 8.41 1.02
C ILE A 34 -7.94 9.86 1.24
N SER A 35 -9.15 10.21 0.80
CA SER A 35 -9.64 11.57 0.97
C SER A 35 -9.80 11.94 2.44
N ARG A 36 -9.99 10.96 3.29
CA ARG A 36 -10.12 11.17 4.73
C ARG A 36 -8.81 10.99 5.48
N LYS A 37 -7.73 10.76 4.73
CA LYS A 37 -6.40 10.55 5.29
C LYS A 37 -6.30 9.32 6.18
N ASN A 38 -7.11 8.32 5.87
CA ASN A 38 -7.12 7.07 6.60
C ASN A 38 -6.49 5.91 5.83
N PHE A 39 -5.87 6.20 4.71
CA PHE A 39 -5.28 5.16 3.87
C PHE A 39 -4.07 5.76 3.15
N PRO A 40 -3.03 4.97 2.88
CA PRO A 40 -1.85 5.50 2.20
C PRO A 40 -2.19 6.10 0.85
N ALA A 41 -1.63 7.25 0.57
CA ALA A 41 -1.88 7.93 -0.69
C ALA A 41 -1.00 7.33 -1.78
N PRO A 42 -1.48 7.32 -3.02
CA PRO A 42 -0.67 6.83 -4.12
C PRO A 42 0.40 7.82 -4.51
N HIS A 43 1.41 7.33 -5.20
CA HIS A 43 2.47 8.15 -5.76
C HIS A 43 2.22 8.30 -7.25
N LYS A 44 2.44 9.49 -7.76
CA LYS A 44 2.29 9.71 -9.19
C LYS A 44 3.53 9.18 -9.89
N ILE A 45 3.34 8.26 -10.81
CA ILE A 45 4.47 7.65 -11.51
C ILE A 45 4.49 7.98 -13.00
N GLY A 46 3.54 8.78 -13.45
CA GLY A 46 3.47 9.22 -14.85
C GLY A 46 2.35 10.22 -14.95
N ASP A 47 2.10 10.69 -16.17
CA ASP A 47 1.08 11.71 -16.36
C ASP A 47 -0.29 11.32 -15.85
N ARG A 48 -0.67 10.07 -16.07
CA ARG A 48 -1.98 9.59 -15.63
C ARG A 48 -1.86 8.30 -14.88
N ALA A 49 -0.69 8.02 -14.35
CA ALA A 49 -0.46 6.75 -13.69
C ALA A 49 -0.09 6.99 -12.24
N VAL A 50 -0.73 6.25 -11.36
CA VAL A 50 -0.41 6.29 -9.95
C VAL A 50 -0.20 4.86 -9.45
N ALA A 51 0.58 4.72 -8.39
CA ALA A 51 0.83 3.43 -7.79
C ALA A 51 1.16 3.64 -6.32
N TRP A 52 1.04 2.58 -5.56
CA TRP A 52 1.32 2.60 -4.13
C TRP A 52 2.58 1.81 -3.85
N LEU A 53 3.32 2.20 -2.82
CA LEU A 53 4.40 1.34 -2.36
C LEU A 53 3.78 0.14 -1.66
N ALA A 54 4.20 -1.05 -2.06
CA ALA A 54 3.67 -2.26 -1.45
C ALA A 54 3.90 -2.27 0.05
N SER A 55 5.02 -1.74 0.50
CA SER A 55 5.33 -1.70 1.93
C SER A 55 4.36 -0.79 2.70
N ASP A 56 3.89 0.28 2.09
CA ASP A 56 2.89 1.14 2.73
C ASP A 56 1.58 0.39 2.91
N ILE A 57 1.20 -0.38 1.90
CA ILE A 57 -0.03 -1.17 1.97
C ILE A 57 0.11 -2.27 3.01
N ASP A 58 1.25 -2.93 3.06
CA ASP A 58 1.48 -3.98 4.04
C ASP A 58 1.44 -3.41 5.45
N ALA A 59 2.00 -2.23 5.66
CA ALA A 59 1.97 -1.58 6.97
C ALA A 59 0.54 -1.22 7.37
N TRP A 60 -0.26 -0.77 6.40
CA TRP A 60 -1.66 -0.47 6.68
C TRP A 60 -2.41 -1.73 7.09
N ILE A 61 -2.17 -2.84 6.38
CA ILE A 61 -2.80 -4.10 6.71
C ILE A 61 -2.41 -4.54 8.12
N ASP A 62 -1.12 -4.42 8.44
CA ASP A 62 -0.65 -4.80 9.77
C ASP A 62 -1.34 -3.97 10.86
N ALA A 63 -1.51 -2.70 10.62
CA ALA A 63 -2.17 -1.82 11.58
C ALA A 63 -3.63 -2.21 11.77
N GLN A 64 -4.31 -2.59 10.69
CA GLN A 64 -5.71 -2.98 10.79
C GLN A 64 -5.86 -4.31 11.53
N THR A 65 -5.01 -5.25 11.21
CA THR A 65 -5.12 -6.58 11.82
C THR A 65 -4.67 -6.59 13.27
N ALA A 66 -3.75 -5.71 13.63
CA ALA A 66 -3.33 -5.60 15.02
C ALA A 66 -4.46 -5.12 15.92
N LYS A 67 -5.32 -4.27 15.40
CA LYS A 67 -6.45 -3.80 16.20
C LYS A 67 -7.41 -4.90 16.52
N VAL A 68 -7.57 -5.82 15.60
CA VAL A 68 -8.56 -6.86 15.79
C VAL A 68 -8.14 -7.86 16.82
N GLY A 69 -6.87 -8.05 16.96
CA GLY A 69 -6.39 -9.03 17.86
C GLY A 69 -6.64 -8.76 19.31
N ALA A 70 -6.97 -7.58 19.62
CA ALA A 70 -7.13 -7.22 21.03
C ALA A 70 -8.37 -7.85 21.65
#